data_a871ca6a07f2a6d0bc0f7d2b14ec76ee
#
_entry.id   a871ca6a07f2a6d0bc0f7d2b14ec76ee
#
_cell.length_a   1.000
_cell.length_b   1.000
_cell.length_c   1.000
_cell.angle_alpha   90.00
_cell.angle_beta   90.00
_cell.angle_gamma   90.00
#
_symmetry.space_group_name_H-M   'P 1'
#
loop_
_entity.id
_entity.type
_entity.pdbx_description
1 polymer ?
#
loop_
_entity_poly.entity_id
_entity_poly.type
_entity_poly.pdbx_seq_one_letter_code
_entity_poly.pdbx_strand_id
1 'polypeptide(L)'
;DCLLSRGLGDVYKRQQLVEQGFRRSGLFTYRPHCDNCQACVPVRVDTAGFAPNRSQRRAWRDHQDLQSFVAELAWSPEHYRLYTRYQQGRHPGGGMDEDSRTQYAQFLLTSRVNTRLVEFRGPDGVLMMVSIIDVLDDGLSSVYTFYDPDVEGSLGTYSILWQIEQCRNLNLPWLYLGYWIEDSRKMSYKSSFHPAQFLADGEWRDRVVPSP
;
A
#
# COMPACT_ATOMS: atom_id res chain seq x y z
N ASP A 1 7.24 12.91 15.57
CA ASP A 1 5.93 13.56 15.67
C ASP A 1 5.20 13.46 14.34
N CYS A 2 3.89 13.32 14.39
CA CYS A 2 3.05 13.14 13.23
C CYS A 2 1.90 14.14 13.29
N LEU A 3 1.72 14.94 12.24
CA LEU A 3 0.56 15.83 12.14
C LEU A 3 -0.68 14.98 11.84
N LEU A 4 -1.57 14.86 12.83
CA LEU A 4 -2.87 14.21 12.70
C LEU A 4 -3.94 15.25 12.39
N SER A 5 -4.54 15.15 11.22
CA SER A 5 -5.76 15.89 10.89
C SER A 5 -6.97 15.05 11.29
N ARG A 6 -7.74 15.51 12.29
CA ARG A 6 -8.99 14.85 12.69
C ARG A 6 -10.10 15.13 11.68
N GLY A 7 -10.61 14.07 11.10
CA GLY A 7 -11.99 13.99 10.61
C GLY A 7 -12.40 14.97 9.54
N LEU A 8 -11.96 14.76 8.29
CA LEU A 8 -12.64 15.30 7.13
C LEU A 8 -12.59 14.25 6.00
N GLY A 9 -13.35 13.18 6.22
CA GLY A 9 -13.48 12.08 5.26
C GLY A 9 -14.54 12.36 4.22
N ASP A 10 -14.34 13.40 3.41
CA ASP A 10 -15.06 13.52 2.16
C ASP A 10 -14.17 12.98 1.03
N VAL A 11 -14.73 12.24 0.09
CA VAL A 11 -14.00 11.63 -1.01
C VAL A 11 -13.16 12.67 -1.74
N TYR A 12 -13.70 13.86 -1.99
CA TYR A 12 -12.98 15.00 -2.60
C TYR A 12 -11.75 15.46 -1.80
N LYS A 13 -11.84 15.48 -0.47
CA LYS A 13 -10.72 15.86 0.38
C LYS A 13 -9.64 14.78 0.43
N ARG A 14 -10.01 13.50 0.22
CA ARG A 14 -9.04 12.40 0.21
C ARG A 14 -8.04 12.54 -0.93
N GLN A 15 -8.51 12.87 -2.15
CA GLN A 15 -7.65 13.12 -3.30
C GLN A 15 -6.65 14.24 -3.00
N GLN A 16 -7.12 15.42 -2.58
CA GLN A 16 -6.27 16.56 -2.25
C GLN A 16 -5.23 16.26 -1.16
N LEU A 17 -5.64 15.50 -0.12
CA LEU A 17 -4.72 15.10 0.94
C LEU A 17 -3.63 14.14 0.44
N VAL A 18 -3.97 13.19 -0.43
CA VAL A 18 -2.97 12.28 -1.02
C VAL A 18 -1.99 13.04 -1.92
N GLU A 19 -2.47 13.96 -2.73
CA GLU A 19 -1.64 14.85 -3.55
C GLU A 19 -0.64 15.66 -2.73
N GLN A 20 -1.04 16.06 -1.51
CA GLN A 20 -0.19 16.75 -0.55
C GLN A 20 0.68 15.80 0.30
N GLY A 21 0.70 14.51 -0.01
CA GLY A 21 1.53 13.52 0.65
C GLY A 21 0.95 12.94 1.94
N PHE A 22 -0.32 13.20 2.26
CA PHE A 22 -0.95 12.58 3.44
C PHE A 22 -1.30 11.11 3.17
N ARG A 23 -1.19 10.31 4.22
CA ARG A 23 -1.61 8.90 4.27
C ARG A 23 -2.80 8.75 5.21
N ARG A 24 -3.47 7.60 5.14
CA ARG A 24 -4.60 7.25 6.01
C ARG A 24 -4.25 6.09 6.94
N SER A 25 -4.74 6.18 8.16
CA SER A 25 -4.77 5.11 9.16
C SER A 25 -6.15 5.13 9.82
N GLY A 26 -7.02 4.19 9.46
CA GLY A 26 -8.42 4.21 9.88
C GLY A 26 -9.13 5.49 9.43
N LEU A 27 -9.70 6.22 10.37
CA LEU A 27 -10.37 7.51 10.15
C LEU A 27 -9.42 8.71 10.11
N PHE A 28 -8.14 8.50 10.43
CA PHE A 28 -7.17 9.59 10.53
C PHE A 28 -6.36 9.70 9.26
N THR A 29 -6.00 10.93 8.89
CA THR A 29 -4.96 11.21 7.90
C THR A 29 -3.73 11.75 8.61
N TYR A 30 -2.56 11.40 8.12
CA TYR A 30 -1.30 11.82 8.71
C TYR A 30 -0.23 12.06 7.65
N ARG A 31 0.71 12.91 7.99
CA ARG A 31 1.97 13.10 7.27
C ARG A 31 3.10 13.18 8.32
N PRO A 32 4.20 12.45 8.15
CA PRO A 32 5.36 12.57 9.03
C PRO A 32 5.86 14.02 9.05
N HIS A 33 6.13 14.52 10.24
CA HIS A 33 6.72 15.82 10.45
C HIS A 33 7.70 15.70 11.62
N CYS A 34 8.98 15.69 11.29
CA CYS A 34 10.05 15.56 12.27
C CYS A 34 10.93 16.80 12.18
N ASP A 35 11.38 17.28 13.33
CA ASP A 35 12.35 18.37 13.37
C ASP A 35 13.65 17.94 12.65
N ASN A 36 14.08 18.71 11.67
CA ASN A 36 15.31 18.48 10.90
C ASN A 36 15.38 17.15 10.12
N CYS A 37 14.24 16.50 9.81
CA CYS A 37 14.22 15.27 8.99
C CYS A 37 13.14 15.32 7.91
N GLN A 38 13.52 15.05 6.65
CA GLN A 38 12.63 14.97 5.49
C GLN A 38 12.74 13.61 4.77
N ALA A 39 13.18 12.57 5.46
CA ALA A 39 13.44 11.26 4.85
C ALA A 39 12.18 10.53 4.36
N CYS A 40 10.99 10.87 4.89
CA CYS A 40 9.72 10.23 4.50
C CYS A 40 9.15 10.90 3.25
N VAL A 41 9.54 10.43 2.07
CA VAL A 41 9.13 11.03 0.78
C VAL A 41 7.94 10.25 0.22
N PRO A 42 6.77 10.90 -0.04
CA PRO A 42 5.66 10.25 -0.73
C PRO A 42 6.05 9.84 -2.15
N VAL A 43 5.61 8.66 -2.59
CA VAL A 43 5.90 8.13 -3.93
C VAL A 43 4.63 7.64 -4.62
N ARG A 44 4.51 7.93 -5.93
CA ARG A 44 3.49 7.39 -6.82
C ARG A 44 4.13 6.83 -8.10
N VAL A 45 3.55 5.77 -8.62
CA VAL A 45 4.00 5.10 -9.85
C VAL A 45 3.13 5.57 -11.02
N ASP A 46 3.75 5.92 -12.14
CA ASP A 46 3.06 6.11 -13.42
C ASP A 46 2.67 4.73 -13.97
N THR A 47 1.39 4.44 -13.93
CA THR A 47 0.88 3.11 -14.27
C THR A 47 0.90 2.85 -15.77
N ALA A 48 0.74 3.88 -16.60
CA ALA A 48 0.76 3.76 -18.06
C ALA A 48 2.17 3.47 -18.57
N GLY A 49 3.17 4.20 -18.07
CA GLY A 49 4.58 4.04 -18.46
C GLY A 49 5.30 2.88 -17.77
N PHE A 50 4.69 2.25 -16.74
CA PHE A 50 5.36 1.21 -15.97
C PHE A 50 5.67 -0.03 -16.81
N ALA A 51 6.92 -0.53 -16.70
CA ALA A 51 7.36 -1.80 -17.27
C ALA A 51 8.05 -2.65 -16.19
N PRO A 52 7.57 -3.87 -15.91
CA PRO A 52 8.15 -4.69 -14.86
C PRO A 52 9.56 -5.16 -15.22
N ASN A 53 10.47 -5.08 -14.27
CA ASN A 53 11.80 -5.64 -14.38
C ASN A 53 11.78 -7.19 -14.25
N ARG A 54 12.97 -7.83 -14.37
CA ARG A 54 13.08 -9.31 -14.34
C ARG A 54 12.53 -9.92 -13.03
N SER A 55 12.85 -9.34 -11.88
CA SER A 55 12.39 -9.87 -10.58
C SER A 55 10.90 -9.66 -10.39
N GLN A 56 10.35 -8.53 -10.84
CA GLN A 56 8.92 -8.23 -10.80
C GLN A 56 8.13 -9.17 -11.72
N ARG A 57 8.62 -9.43 -12.96
CA ARG A 57 8.01 -10.44 -13.85
C ARG A 57 8.02 -11.84 -13.24
N ARG A 58 9.07 -12.19 -12.49
CA ARG A 58 9.11 -13.45 -11.76
C ARG A 58 8.03 -13.48 -10.66
N ALA A 59 7.95 -12.45 -9.83
CA ALA A 59 6.94 -12.36 -8.78
C ALA A 59 5.49 -12.45 -9.34
N TRP A 60 5.25 -11.81 -10.49
CA TRP A 60 3.96 -11.94 -11.18
C TRP A 60 3.65 -13.37 -11.59
N ARG A 61 4.60 -14.03 -12.26
CA ARG A 61 4.42 -15.41 -12.75
C ARG A 61 4.27 -16.42 -11.61
N ASP A 62 5.02 -16.24 -10.52
CA ASP A 62 5.02 -17.15 -9.38
C ASP A 62 3.68 -17.13 -8.62
N HIS A 63 2.83 -16.10 -8.83
CA HIS A 63 1.55 -15.90 -8.15
C HIS A 63 0.37 -15.61 -9.11
N GLN A 64 0.53 -15.90 -10.41
CA GLN A 64 -0.49 -15.61 -11.43
C GLN A 64 -1.76 -16.47 -11.29
N ASP A 65 -1.71 -17.55 -10.53
CA ASP A 65 -2.82 -18.46 -10.23
C ASP A 65 -3.70 -17.97 -9.06
N LEU A 66 -3.29 -16.90 -8.36
CA LEU A 66 -4.10 -16.31 -7.31
C LEU A 66 -5.35 -15.65 -7.90
N GLN A 67 -6.48 -16.01 -7.33
CA GLN A 67 -7.77 -15.39 -7.65
C GLN A 67 -8.03 -14.22 -6.69
N SER A 68 -8.42 -13.05 -7.24
CA SER A 68 -8.72 -11.86 -6.45
C SER A 68 -10.22 -11.63 -6.33
N PHE A 69 -10.68 -11.33 -5.11
CA PHE A 69 -12.09 -11.06 -4.79
C PHE A 69 -12.21 -9.78 -3.99
N VAL A 70 -13.11 -8.89 -4.40
CA VAL A 70 -13.49 -7.74 -3.57
C VAL A 70 -14.44 -8.24 -2.49
N ALA A 71 -14.03 -8.09 -1.25
CA ALA A 71 -14.82 -8.49 -0.09
C ALA A 71 -15.35 -7.27 0.67
N GLU A 72 -16.32 -7.48 1.54
CA GLU A 72 -16.82 -6.45 2.44
C GLU A 72 -15.71 -6.00 3.42
N LEU A 73 -15.65 -4.70 3.68
CA LEU A 73 -14.74 -4.13 4.69
C LEU A 73 -15.27 -4.43 6.09
N ALA A 74 -15.25 -5.70 6.47
CA ALA A 74 -15.83 -6.22 7.69
C ALA A 74 -14.87 -7.16 8.42
N TRP A 75 -15.19 -7.42 9.69
CA TRP A 75 -14.43 -8.36 10.49
C TRP A 75 -14.51 -9.78 9.93
N SER A 76 -13.35 -10.41 9.76
CA SER A 76 -13.20 -11.83 9.45
C SER A 76 -12.15 -12.47 10.37
N PRO A 77 -12.46 -13.59 11.03
CA PRO A 77 -11.47 -14.34 11.81
C PRO A 77 -10.30 -14.85 10.95
N GLU A 78 -10.55 -15.16 9.68
CA GLU A 78 -9.53 -15.63 8.73
C GLU A 78 -8.54 -14.50 8.41
N HIS A 79 -9.05 -13.30 8.08
CA HIS A 79 -8.21 -12.11 7.85
C HIS A 79 -7.37 -11.77 9.07
N TYR A 80 -7.95 -11.81 10.26
CA TYR A 80 -7.22 -11.46 11.48
C TYR A 80 -6.12 -12.48 11.81
N ARG A 81 -6.35 -13.78 11.60
CA ARG A 81 -5.30 -14.80 11.76
C ARG A 81 -4.14 -14.56 10.79
N LEU A 82 -4.44 -14.26 9.51
CA LEU A 82 -3.42 -13.95 8.52
C LEU A 82 -2.64 -12.69 8.89
N TYR A 83 -3.34 -11.63 9.33
CA TYR A 83 -2.73 -10.38 9.79
C TYR A 83 -1.76 -10.62 10.95
N THR A 84 -2.18 -11.37 11.97
CA THR A 84 -1.34 -11.67 13.16
C THR A 84 -0.09 -12.46 12.76
N ARG A 85 -0.22 -13.49 11.92
CA ARG A 85 0.94 -14.25 11.39
C ARG A 85 1.89 -13.33 10.60
N TYR A 86 1.36 -12.47 9.76
CA TYR A 86 2.14 -11.51 8.99
C TYR A 86 2.92 -10.55 9.90
N GLN A 87 2.27 -9.99 10.93
CA GLN A 87 2.92 -9.07 11.87
C GLN A 87 4.07 -9.75 12.61
N GLN A 88 3.82 -10.95 13.15
CA GLN A 88 4.85 -11.72 13.87
C GLN A 88 6.03 -12.10 12.97
N GLY A 89 5.76 -12.47 11.71
CA GLY A 89 6.81 -12.88 10.77
C GLY A 89 7.61 -11.72 10.16
N ARG A 90 6.98 -10.56 9.94
CA ARG A 90 7.59 -9.44 9.20
C ARG A 90 7.94 -8.22 10.04
N HIS A 91 7.31 -8.06 11.20
CA HIS A 91 7.42 -6.88 12.04
C HIS A 91 7.61 -7.20 13.54
N PRO A 92 8.44 -8.19 13.91
CA PRO A 92 8.63 -8.51 15.32
C PRO A 92 9.17 -7.28 16.07
N GLY A 93 8.59 -6.98 17.23
CA GLY A 93 8.95 -5.80 18.05
C GLY A 93 8.54 -4.45 17.44
N GLY A 94 7.69 -4.44 16.40
CA GLY A 94 7.26 -3.22 15.73
C GLY A 94 6.05 -2.52 16.38
N GLY A 95 5.56 -3.03 17.50
CA GLY A 95 4.39 -2.51 18.23
C GLY A 95 3.03 -2.89 17.61
N MET A 96 3.01 -3.31 16.34
CA MET A 96 1.81 -3.84 15.67
C MET A 96 1.69 -5.37 15.80
N ASP A 97 2.71 -6.04 16.29
CA ASP A 97 2.74 -7.47 16.59
C ASP A 97 1.93 -7.83 17.84
N GLU A 98 1.62 -6.84 18.69
CA GLU A 98 0.75 -6.95 19.85
C GLU A 98 -0.66 -6.35 19.61
N ASP A 99 -0.99 -6.01 18.36
CA ASP A 99 -2.27 -5.38 18.01
C ASP A 99 -3.46 -6.23 18.44
N SER A 100 -4.36 -5.59 19.19
CA SER A 100 -5.65 -6.18 19.55
C SER A 100 -6.60 -6.20 18.33
N ARG A 101 -7.66 -7.01 18.42
CA ARG A 101 -8.75 -7.00 17.42
C ARG A 101 -9.33 -5.61 17.19
N THR A 102 -9.44 -4.81 18.27
CA THR A 102 -9.93 -3.43 18.19
C THR A 102 -9.00 -2.53 17.41
N GLN A 103 -7.69 -2.61 17.64
CA GLN A 103 -6.68 -1.85 16.90
C GLN A 103 -6.66 -2.24 15.42
N TYR A 104 -6.69 -3.55 15.11
CA TYR A 104 -6.82 -4.05 13.74
C TYR A 104 -8.07 -3.47 13.05
N ALA A 105 -9.24 -3.53 13.69
CA ALA A 105 -10.48 -3.02 13.12
C ALA A 105 -10.45 -1.50 12.92
N GLN A 106 -9.95 -0.75 13.91
CA GLN A 106 -9.81 0.71 13.81
C GLN A 106 -8.83 1.12 12.71
N PHE A 107 -7.74 0.38 12.55
CA PHE A 107 -6.71 0.68 11.54
C PHE A 107 -7.14 0.31 10.12
N LEU A 108 -7.68 -0.88 9.90
CA LEU A 108 -7.89 -1.43 8.58
C LEU A 108 -9.35 -1.43 8.12
N LEU A 109 -10.30 -1.69 9.04
CA LEU A 109 -11.70 -1.91 8.68
C LEU A 109 -12.57 -0.66 8.84
N THR A 110 -12.02 0.43 9.39
CA THR A 110 -12.76 1.67 9.57
C THR A 110 -12.36 2.67 8.51
N SER A 111 -13.32 3.10 7.66
CA SER A 111 -13.09 4.04 6.58
C SER A 111 -14.32 4.90 6.31
N ARG A 112 -14.10 6.16 5.88
CA ARG A 112 -15.12 7.09 5.36
C ARG A 112 -14.87 7.47 3.91
N VAL A 113 -13.98 6.75 3.24
CA VAL A 113 -13.62 6.99 1.85
C VAL A 113 -13.89 5.73 1.02
N ASN A 114 -13.75 5.82 -0.29
CA ASN A 114 -13.99 4.70 -1.19
C ASN A 114 -12.89 3.64 -1.03
N THR A 115 -13.01 2.80 -0.01
CA THR A 115 -12.04 1.75 0.32
C THR A 115 -12.52 0.39 -0.20
N ARG A 116 -11.60 -0.39 -0.70
CA ARG A 116 -11.81 -1.79 -1.08
C ARG A 116 -10.90 -2.69 -0.24
N LEU A 117 -11.46 -3.79 0.24
CA LEU A 117 -10.72 -4.93 0.76
C LEU A 117 -10.69 -5.96 -0.36
N VAL A 118 -9.49 -6.41 -0.73
CA VAL A 118 -9.29 -7.42 -1.77
C VAL A 118 -8.62 -8.62 -1.15
N GLU A 119 -9.28 -9.78 -1.23
CA GLU A 119 -8.73 -11.08 -0.90
C GLU A 119 -8.01 -11.67 -2.11
N PHE A 120 -6.93 -12.39 -1.85
CA PHE A 120 -6.24 -13.20 -2.86
C PHE A 120 -6.17 -14.63 -2.34
N ARG A 121 -6.76 -15.54 -3.09
CA ARG A 121 -6.86 -16.96 -2.72
C ARG A 121 -6.15 -17.83 -3.73
N GLY A 122 -5.51 -18.88 -3.24
CA GLY A 122 -4.95 -19.93 -4.09
C GLY A 122 -6.05 -20.73 -4.80
N PRO A 123 -5.66 -21.60 -5.75
CA PRO A 123 -6.61 -22.50 -6.45
C PRO A 123 -7.39 -23.45 -5.52
N ASP A 124 -6.84 -23.73 -4.35
CA ASP A 124 -7.44 -24.52 -3.26
C ASP A 124 -8.40 -23.70 -2.37
N GLY A 125 -8.58 -22.41 -2.66
CA GLY A 125 -9.41 -21.48 -1.89
C GLY A 125 -8.76 -20.92 -0.63
N VAL A 126 -7.52 -21.30 -0.32
CA VAL A 126 -6.79 -20.78 0.85
C VAL A 126 -6.48 -19.31 0.69
N LEU A 127 -6.75 -18.52 1.72
CA LEU A 127 -6.44 -17.09 1.75
C LEU A 127 -4.94 -16.85 1.91
N MET A 128 -4.32 -16.26 0.88
CA MET A 128 -2.89 -16.01 0.81
C MET A 128 -2.51 -14.57 1.13
N MET A 129 -3.36 -13.60 0.77
CA MET A 129 -3.09 -12.18 0.92
C MET A 129 -4.37 -11.36 1.01
N VAL A 130 -4.31 -10.26 1.73
CA VAL A 130 -5.36 -9.23 1.78
C VAL A 130 -4.74 -7.87 1.51
N SER A 131 -5.37 -7.07 0.64
CA SER A 131 -4.98 -5.69 0.36
C SER A 131 -6.12 -4.72 0.67
N ILE A 132 -5.80 -3.67 1.40
CA ILE A 132 -6.69 -2.53 1.65
C ILE A 132 -6.26 -1.39 0.73
N ILE A 133 -7.18 -0.93 -0.10
CA ILE A 133 -6.90 0.02 -1.18
C ILE A 133 -7.96 1.11 -1.16
N ASP A 134 -7.55 2.38 -1.19
CA ASP A 134 -8.48 3.49 -1.42
C ASP A 134 -8.53 3.80 -2.92
N VAL A 135 -9.74 3.96 -3.45
CA VAL A 135 -9.98 4.41 -4.83
C VAL A 135 -10.06 5.92 -4.81
N LEU A 136 -9.22 6.56 -5.61
CA LEU A 136 -9.10 8.01 -5.77
C LEU A 136 -9.60 8.43 -7.16
N ASP A 137 -9.71 9.74 -7.39
CA ASP A 137 -10.17 10.28 -8.67
C ASP A 137 -9.14 10.05 -9.80
N ASP A 138 -7.84 10.03 -9.46
CA ASP A 138 -6.73 9.88 -10.41
C ASP A 138 -5.88 8.62 -10.19
N GLY A 139 -6.25 7.75 -9.24
CA GLY A 139 -5.40 6.61 -8.92
C GLY A 139 -5.94 5.68 -7.85
N LEU A 140 -5.11 4.70 -7.52
CA LEU A 140 -5.30 3.87 -6.34
C LEU A 140 -4.27 4.24 -5.26
N SER A 141 -4.67 4.21 -4.01
CA SER A 141 -3.76 4.37 -2.87
C SER A 141 -3.63 3.03 -2.14
N SER A 142 -2.45 2.43 -2.19
CA SER A 142 -2.11 1.23 -1.44
C SER A 142 -2.04 1.57 0.05
N VAL A 143 -3.09 1.25 0.81
CA VAL A 143 -3.18 1.58 2.24
C VAL A 143 -2.39 0.60 3.07
N TYR A 144 -2.72 -0.68 2.95
CA TYR A 144 -2.05 -1.75 3.66
C TYR A 144 -2.22 -3.09 2.93
N THR A 145 -1.18 -3.92 2.98
CA THR A 145 -1.23 -5.30 2.47
C THR A 145 -0.56 -6.23 3.48
N PHE A 146 -1.22 -7.33 3.79
CA PHE A 146 -0.67 -8.41 4.60
C PHE A 146 -0.92 -9.75 3.92
N TYR A 147 0.01 -10.67 4.10
CA TYR A 147 0.04 -11.93 3.38
C TYR A 147 0.68 -13.04 4.20
N ASP A 148 0.53 -14.27 3.77
CA ASP A 148 1.15 -15.42 4.40
C ASP A 148 2.68 -15.29 4.34
N PRO A 149 3.36 -15.16 5.50
CA PRO A 149 4.80 -14.95 5.54
C PRO A 149 5.60 -16.18 5.11
N ASP A 150 4.98 -17.37 5.10
CA ASP A 150 5.62 -18.65 4.81
C ASP A 150 5.55 -19.02 3.32
N VAL A 151 4.81 -18.23 2.51
CA VAL A 151 4.71 -18.45 1.07
C VAL A 151 5.99 -18.00 0.36
N GLU A 152 6.53 -18.88 -0.47
CA GLU A 152 7.68 -18.57 -1.30
C GLU A 152 7.35 -17.49 -2.35
N GLY A 153 8.36 -16.72 -2.73
CA GLY A 153 8.21 -15.61 -3.66
C GLY A 153 7.87 -14.29 -2.98
N SER A 154 7.54 -13.28 -3.78
CA SER A 154 7.30 -11.93 -3.29
C SER A 154 5.85 -11.49 -3.47
N LEU A 155 4.97 -11.92 -2.55
CA LEU A 155 3.57 -11.50 -2.53
C LEU A 155 3.41 -9.98 -2.41
N GLY A 156 4.29 -9.31 -1.66
CA GLY A 156 4.28 -7.84 -1.57
C GLY A 156 4.57 -7.16 -2.92
N THR A 157 5.51 -7.69 -3.71
CA THR A 157 5.75 -7.20 -5.08
C THR A 157 4.56 -7.52 -5.99
N TYR A 158 4.03 -8.74 -5.91
CA TYR A 158 2.85 -9.14 -6.68
C TYR A 158 1.64 -8.23 -6.41
N SER A 159 1.39 -7.89 -5.13
CA SER A 159 0.32 -6.97 -4.76
C SER A 159 0.44 -5.61 -5.46
N ILE A 160 1.63 -5.04 -5.54
CA ILE A 160 1.85 -3.76 -6.23
C ILE A 160 1.63 -3.91 -7.73
N LEU A 161 2.14 -4.96 -8.35
CA LEU A 161 1.96 -5.24 -9.78
C LEU A 161 0.47 -5.42 -10.11
N TRP A 162 -0.26 -6.16 -9.27
CA TRP A 162 -1.70 -6.33 -9.41
C TRP A 162 -2.45 -4.98 -9.31
N GLN A 163 -2.08 -4.12 -8.36
CA GLN A 163 -2.68 -2.79 -8.22
C GLN A 163 -2.36 -1.88 -9.42
N ILE A 164 -1.15 -1.95 -9.99
CA ILE A 164 -0.81 -1.25 -11.25
C ILE A 164 -1.72 -1.72 -12.38
N GLU A 165 -1.94 -3.03 -12.50
CA GLU A 165 -2.84 -3.57 -13.53
C GLU A 165 -4.28 -3.12 -13.31
N GLN A 166 -4.77 -3.05 -12.05
CA GLN A 166 -6.09 -2.48 -11.76
C GLN A 166 -6.18 -1.00 -12.15
N CYS A 167 -5.14 -0.20 -11.88
CA CYS A 167 -5.10 1.18 -12.34
C CYS A 167 -5.24 1.28 -13.85
N ARG A 168 -4.52 0.45 -14.62
CA ARG A 168 -4.61 0.40 -16.09
C ARG A 168 -6.01 0.04 -16.56
N ASN A 169 -6.61 -1.00 -15.99
CA ASN A 169 -7.98 -1.44 -16.33
C ASN A 169 -9.02 -0.36 -16.04
N LEU A 170 -8.78 0.50 -15.06
CA LEU A 170 -9.65 1.61 -14.69
C LEU A 170 -9.26 2.95 -15.35
N ASN A 171 -8.23 2.98 -16.21
CA ASN A 171 -7.65 4.18 -16.81
C ASN A 171 -7.21 5.23 -15.78
N LEU A 172 -6.68 4.78 -14.63
CA LEU A 172 -6.15 5.62 -13.57
C LEU A 172 -4.63 5.78 -13.74
N PRO A 173 -4.10 7.01 -13.86
CA PRO A 173 -2.68 7.24 -14.14
C PRO A 173 -1.74 6.87 -13.00
N TRP A 174 -2.20 6.86 -11.74
CA TRP A 174 -1.31 6.77 -10.60
C TRP A 174 -1.63 5.61 -9.65
N LEU A 175 -0.55 4.99 -9.14
CA LEU A 175 -0.60 4.15 -7.93
C LEU A 175 0.24 4.81 -6.83
N TYR A 176 -0.41 5.26 -5.76
CA TYR A 176 0.22 5.88 -4.59
C TYR A 176 0.69 4.81 -3.61
N LEU A 177 2.01 4.67 -3.42
CA LEU A 177 2.63 3.64 -2.56
C LEU A 177 2.94 4.12 -1.13
N GLY A 178 2.59 5.36 -0.79
CA GLY A 178 2.90 5.98 0.49
C GLY A 178 4.34 6.46 0.57
N TYR A 179 4.97 6.36 1.75
CA TYR A 179 6.32 6.89 1.95
C TYR A 179 7.39 5.93 1.45
N TRP A 180 8.38 6.49 0.80
CA TRP A 180 9.66 5.89 0.51
C TRP A 180 10.70 6.51 1.45
N ILE A 181 11.60 5.68 1.98
CA ILE A 181 12.72 6.09 2.80
C ILE A 181 13.94 5.36 2.26
N GLU A 182 14.93 6.10 1.79
CA GLU A 182 16.11 5.56 1.08
C GLU A 182 16.87 4.54 1.94
N ASP A 183 17.18 4.90 3.17
CA ASP A 183 17.95 4.07 4.09
C ASP A 183 17.14 2.97 4.78
N SER A 184 15.85 2.86 4.50
CA SER A 184 15.00 1.84 5.08
C SER A 184 14.87 0.62 4.19
N ARG A 185 15.47 -0.51 4.58
CA ARG A 185 15.33 -1.80 3.87
C ARG A 185 13.86 -2.22 3.63
N LYS A 186 12.95 -1.81 4.53
CA LYS A 186 11.52 -2.11 4.44
C LYS A 186 10.78 -1.20 3.45
N MET A 187 11.38 -0.07 3.01
CA MET A 187 10.72 0.93 2.16
C MET A 187 11.47 1.25 0.88
N SER A 188 12.78 0.99 0.81
CA SER A 188 13.63 1.29 -0.36
C SER A 188 13.17 0.59 -1.64
N TYR A 189 12.56 -0.60 -1.54
CA TYR A 189 12.08 -1.38 -2.70
C TYR A 189 11.06 -0.61 -3.57
N LYS A 190 10.35 0.38 -3.02
CA LYS A 190 9.35 1.17 -3.76
C LYS A 190 9.96 1.95 -4.92
N SER A 191 11.23 2.34 -4.80
CA SER A 191 11.96 3.02 -5.86
C SER A 191 12.27 2.13 -7.08
N SER A 192 12.06 0.82 -6.99
CA SER A 192 12.23 -0.10 -8.12
C SER A 192 11.02 -0.14 -9.08
N PHE A 193 9.91 0.50 -8.73
CA PHE A 193 8.74 0.62 -9.59
C PHE A 193 8.83 1.92 -10.40
N HIS A 194 9.30 1.83 -11.63
CA HIS A 194 9.54 2.98 -12.53
C HIS A 194 8.66 2.93 -13.78
N PRO A 195 8.25 4.08 -14.33
CA PRO A 195 8.47 5.46 -13.86
C PRO A 195 7.71 5.76 -12.56
N ALA A 196 8.32 6.59 -11.72
CA ALA A 196 7.70 7.01 -10.45
C ALA A 196 8.02 8.45 -10.13
N GLN A 197 7.08 9.12 -9.47
CA GLN A 197 7.25 10.48 -8.99
C GLN A 197 7.33 10.52 -7.47
N PHE A 198 8.13 11.45 -6.98
CA PHE A 198 8.39 11.69 -5.56
C PHE A 198 7.95 13.11 -5.22
N LEU A 199 7.25 13.26 -4.11
CA LEU A 199 6.78 14.57 -3.65
C LEU A 199 7.90 15.28 -2.89
N ALA A 200 8.44 16.33 -3.49
CA ALA A 200 9.45 17.19 -2.88
C ALA A 200 9.02 18.67 -3.02
N ASP A 201 9.15 19.44 -1.95
CA ASP A 201 8.79 20.86 -1.91
C ASP A 201 7.36 21.18 -2.40
N GLY A 202 6.42 20.25 -2.15
CA GLY A 202 5.02 20.36 -2.56
C GLY A 202 4.73 20.00 -4.02
N GLU A 203 5.72 19.54 -4.78
CA GLU A 203 5.58 19.17 -6.18
C GLU A 203 5.95 17.70 -6.43
N TRP A 204 5.19 17.03 -7.30
CA TRP A 204 5.52 15.69 -7.78
C TRP A 204 6.55 15.78 -8.90
N ARG A 205 7.73 15.21 -8.67
CA ARG A 205 8.86 15.24 -9.60
C ARG A 205 9.36 13.84 -9.89
N ASP A 206 9.79 13.62 -11.12
CA ASP A 206 10.50 12.40 -11.48
C ASP A 206 11.82 12.34 -10.70
N ARG A 207 12.14 11.17 -10.15
CA ARG A 207 13.46 10.99 -9.56
C ARG A 207 14.49 10.92 -10.67
N VAL A 208 15.38 11.89 -10.72
CA VAL A 208 16.62 11.74 -11.46
C VAL A 208 17.49 10.74 -10.69
N VAL A 209 17.45 9.47 -11.08
CA VAL A 209 18.43 8.49 -10.61
C VAL A 209 19.75 8.90 -11.23
N PRO A 210 20.80 9.22 -10.47
CA PRO A 210 22.13 9.39 -11.05
C PRO A 210 22.46 8.09 -11.80
N SER A 211 22.80 8.20 -13.07
CA SER A 211 23.29 7.05 -13.83
C SER A 211 24.49 6.44 -13.10
N PRO A 212 24.60 5.11 -13.01
CA PRO A 212 25.70 4.43 -12.33
C PRO A 212 27.05 4.74 -12.96
#